data_e1ef069232376b299ba89d79774876d4
#
_entry.id   e1ef069232376b299ba89d79774876d4
#
_cell.length_a   1.000
_cell.length_b   1.000
_cell.length_c   1.000
_cell.angle_alpha   90.00
_cell.angle_beta   90.00
_cell.angle_gamma   90.00
#
_symmetry.space_group_name_H-M   'P 1'
#
loop_
_entity.id
_entity.type
_entity.pdbx_description
1 polymer ?
#
loop_
_entity_poly.entity_id
_entity_poly.type
_entity_poly.pdbx_seq_one_letter_code
_entity_poly.pdbx_strand_id
1 'polypeptide(L)'
;MNQKYIGEGSYGCVLQPAIECNKDASKNNKNIVKLFDDYYNWDEEVKNQLKILNIFKKNKNIIVNIVDYCKKKINEYNKEIYTKCKKIYKGDDNLIIYQIIYEYGGKDLWNLNDNNIDFKKLFI
;
A
#
# COMPACT_ATOMS: atom_id res chain seq x y z
N MET A 1 -3.80 9.76 14.61
CA MET A 1 -2.91 9.72 13.43
C MET A 1 -3.75 9.95 12.18
N ASN A 2 -3.40 10.94 11.38
CA ASN A 2 -4.20 11.33 10.22
C ASN A 2 -3.87 10.45 9.02
N GLN A 3 -4.76 9.50 8.73
CA GLN A 3 -4.65 8.71 7.51
C GLN A 3 -4.99 9.59 6.30
N LYS A 4 -4.37 9.30 5.17
CA LYS A 4 -4.60 10.00 3.91
C LYS A 4 -4.92 9.00 2.81
N TYR A 5 -5.85 9.39 1.96
CA TYR A 5 -6.13 8.68 0.73
C TYR A 5 -5.14 9.17 -0.34
N ILE A 6 -4.39 8.22 -0.92
CA ILE A 6 -3.41 8.55 -1.96
C ILE A 6 -4.03 8.39 -3.35
N GLY A 7 -4.73 7.29 -3.58
CA GLY A 7 -5.37 7.04 -4.86
C GLY A 7 -5.83 5.60 -5.02
N GLU A 8 -6.40 5.28 -6.18
CA GLU A 8 -6.88 3.94 -6.52
C GLU A 8 -6.42 3.54 -7.91
N GLY A 9 -6.11 2.25 -8.07
CA GLY A 9 -5.91 1.61 -9.36
C GLY A 9 -7.04 0.65 -9.67
N SER A 10 -6.81 -0.25 -10.65
CA SER A 10 -7.82 -1.22 -11.08
C SER A 10 -8.22 -2.20 -9.99
N TYR A 11 -7.29 -2.54 -9.09
CA TYR A 11 -7.48 -3.62 -8.12
C TYR A 11 -7.32 -3.20 -6.68
N GLY A 12 -6.83 -1.99 -6.41
CA GLY A 12 -6.50 -1.61 -5.06
C GLY A 12 -6.64 -0.14 -4.75
N CYS A 13 -6.53 0.16 -3.47
CA CYS A 13 -6.61 1.51 -2.92
C CYS A 13 -5.37 1.75 -2.07
N VAL A 14 -4.76 2.93 -2.20
CA VAL A 14 -3.52 3.26 -1.49
C VAL A 14 -3.78 4.31 -0.44
N LEU A 15 -3.39 4.01 0.79
CA LEU A 15 -3.54 4.89 1.96
C LEU A 15 -2.19 5.10 2.63
N GLN A 16 -2.11 6.14 3.45
CA GLN A 16 -0.96 6.45 4.30
C GLN A 16 -1.45 7.07 5.60
N PRO A 17 -0.91 6.72 6.75
CA PRO A 17 0.07 5.65 6.98
C PRO A 17 -0.60 4.27 6.99
N ALA A 18 0.23 3.23 6.90
CA ALA A 18 -0.24 1.85 6.98
C ALA A 18 -0.62 1.49 8.42
N ILE A 19 -1.59 0.55 8.55
CA ILE A 19 -1.82 -0.14 9.80
C ILE A 19 -0.96 -1.41 9.78
N GLU A 20 -0.11 -1.56 10.80
CA GLU A 20 0.81 -2.67 10.85
C GLU A 20 0.09 -4.01 10.95
N CYS A 21 0.64 -5.03 10.28
CA CYS A 21 0.10 -6.38 10.33
C CYS A 21 0.28 -7.01 11.71
N ASN A 22 1.37 -6.66 12.38
CA ASN A 22 1.69 -7.13 13.72
C ASN A 22 1.65 -5.95 14.69
N LYS A 23 0.88 -6.09 15.76
CA LYS A 23 0.74 -5.03 16.76
C LYS A 23 2.05 -4.67 17.45
N ASP A 24 3.01 -5.61 17.47
CA ASP A 24 4.32 -5.40 18.09
C ASP A 24 5.35 -4.81 17.14
N ALA A 25 5.00 -4.64 15.87
CA ALA A 25 5.91 -4.04 14.90
C ALA A 25 6.08 -2.54 15.18
N SER A 26 7.28 -2.03 14.96
CA SER A 26 7.55 -0.61 15.12
C SER A 26 6.69 0.20 14.14
N LYS A 27 5.98 1.19 14.68
CA LYS A 27 5.11 2.04 13.87
C LYS A 27 5.96 3.02 13.08
N ASN A 28 5.90 2.89 11.76
CA ASN A 28 6.51 3.86 10.85
C ASN A 28 5.41 4.63 10.14
N ASN A 29 5.24 5.89 10.51
CA ASN A 29 4.20 6.76 9.97
C ASN A 29 4.38 7.06 8.49
N LYS A 30 5.53 6.71 7.92
CA LYS A 30 5.85 6.95 6.52
C LYS A 30 5.48 5.79 5.61
N ASN A 31 5.20 4.61 6.18
CA ASN A 31 4.83 3.46 5.37
C ASN A 31 3.48 3.71 4.70
N ILE A 32 3.36 3.27 3.47
CA ILE A 32 2.11 3.29 2.73
C ILE A 32 1.53 1.88 2.67
N VAL A 33 0.23 1.81 2.47
CA VAL A 33 -0.45 0.53 2.36
C VAL A 33 -1.31 0.52 1.10
N LYS A 34 -1.30 -0.61 0.41
CA LYS A 34 -2.21 -0.88 -0.70
C LYS A 34 -3.21 -1.93 -0.24
N LEU A 35 -4.49 -1.61 -0.38
CA LEU A 35 -5.60 -2.46 0.03
C LEU A 35 -6.22 -3.13 -1.19
N PHE A 36 -6.44 -4.45 -1.09
CA PHE A 36 -7.09 -5.25 -2.13
C PHE A 36 -8.32 -5.92 -1.54
N ASP A 37 -9.36 -6.08 -2.33
CA ASP A 37 -10.53 -6.89 -1.96
C ASP A 37 -10.46 -8.31 -2.54
N ASP A 38 -9.48 -8.58 -3.39
CA ASP A 38 -9.31 -9.85 -4.09
C ASP A 38 -7.98 -10.50 -3.70
N TYR A 39 -8.08 -11.71 -3.13
CA TYR A 39 -6.93 -12.51 -2.74
C TYR A 39 -5.96 -12.75 -3.90
N TYR A 40 -6.48 -13.08 -5.08
CA TYR A 40 -5.63 -13.45 -6.22
C TYR A 40 -4.79 -12.28 -6.71
N ASN A 41 -5.37 -11.10 -6.81
CA ASN A 41 -4.65 -9.91 -7.23
C ASN A 41 -3.60 -9.49 -6.21
N TRP A 42 -3.94 -9.61 -4.92
CA TRP A 42 -3.02 -9.35 -3.83
C TRP A 42 -1.84 -10.32 -3.84
N ASP A 43 -2.13 -11.62 -3.94
CA ASP A 43 -1.11 -12.67 -3.96
C ASP A 43 -0.16 -12.51 -5.15
N GLU A 44 -0.72 -12.21 -6.32
CA GLU A 44 0.08 -11.97 -7.53
C GLU A 44 0.98 -10.75 -7.38
N GLU A 45 0.48 -9.67 -6.82
CA GLU A 45 1.30 -8.48 -6.62
C GLU A 45 2.41 -8.73 -5.60
N VAL A 46 2.14 -9.43 -4.50
CA VAL A 46 3.16 -9.80 -3.52
C VAL A 46 4.29 -10.59 -4.21
N LYS A 47 3.93 -11.59 -4.99
CA LYS A 47 4.91 -12.42 -5.70
C LYS A 47 5.74 -11.61 -6.69
N ASN A 48 5.07 -10.73 -7.45
CA ASN A 48 5.75 -9.92 -8.46
C ASN A 48 6.69 -8.91 -7.82
N GLN A 49 6.28 -8.27 -6.73
CA GLN A 49 7.12 -7.30 -6.03
C GLN A 49 8.34 -7.97 -5.39
N LEU A 50 8.17 -9.16 -4.83
CA LEU A 50 9.30 -9.91 -4.28
C LEU A 50 10.30 -10.30 -5.36
N LYS A 51 9.83 -10.66 -6.56
CA LYS A 51 10.71 -10.95 -7.70
C LYS A 51 11.47 -9.70 -8.15
N ILE A 52 10.80 -8.56 -8.23
CA ILE A 52 11.41 -7.29 -8.62
C ILE A 52 12.51 -6.91 -7.62
N LEU A 53 12.25 -7.05 -6.32
CA LEU A 53 13.24 -6.79 -5.30
C LEU A 53 14.47 -7.67 -5.46
N ASN A 54 14.27 -8.93 -5.84
CA ASN A 54 15.37 -9.86 -6.02
C ASN A 54 16.24 -9.48 -7.23
N ILE A 55 15.60 -9.00 -8.31
CA ILE A 55 16.30 -8.61 -9.54
C ILE A 55 17.04 -7.29 -9.35
N PHE A 56 16.47 -6.34 -8.63
CA PHE A 56 16.99 -4.97 -8.51
C PHE A 56 17.64 -4.67 -7.17
N LYS A 57 18.19 -5.67 -6.49
CA LYS A 57 18.86 -5.49 -5.19
C LYS A 57 19.89 -4.37 -5.16
N LYS A 58 20.46 -4.02 -6.31
CA LYS A 58 21.51 -3.01 -6.41
C LYS A 58 20.99 -1.59 -6.62
N ASN A 59 19.72 -1.42 -6.96
CA ASN A 59 19.14 -0.11 -7.25
C ASN A 59 18.18 0.33 -6.16
N LYS A 60 18.71 0.51 -4.96
CA LYS A 60 17.91 0.82 -3.76
C LYS A 60 17.21 2.17 -3.79
N ASN A 61 17.52 3.02 -4.76
CA ASN A 61 16.98 4.39 -4.80
C ASN A 61 15.60 4.48 -5.44
N ILE A 62 15.17 3.45 -6.16
CA ILE A 62 13.92 3.50 -6.95
C ILE A 62 12.91 2.44 -6.48
N ILE A 63 13.34 1.50 -5.67
CA ILE A 63 12.51 0.34 -5.31
C ILE A 63 11.91 0.54 -3.93
N VAL A 64 10.59 0.46 -3.86
CA VAL A 64 9.86 0.45 -2.61
C VAL A 64 9.79 -0.97 -2.11
N ASN A 65 10.34 -1.20 -0.93
CA ASN A 65 10.39 -2.53 -0.35
C ASN A 65 9.03 -2.89 0.27
N ILE A 66 8.62 -4.15 0.08
CA ILE A 66 7.54 -4.70 0.87
C ILE A 66 8.05 -4.89 2.30
N VAL A 67 7.37 -4.27 3.26
CA VAL A 67 7.65 -4.44 4.68
C VAL A 67 6.91 -5.64 5.21
N ASP A 68 5.62 -5.77 4.86
CA ASP A 68 4.77 -6.84 5.34
C ASP A 68 3.52 -6.94 4.49
N TYR A 69 2.79 -8.04 4.63
CA TYR A 69 1.52 -8.24 3.95
C TYR A 69 0.63 -9.16 4.78
N CYS A 70 -0.65 -8.85 4.86
CA CYS A 70 -1.57 -9.61 5.69
C CYS A 70 -3.03 -9.31 5.35
N LYS A 71 -3.93 -10.07 5.99
CA LYS A 71 -5.36 -9.90 5.89
C LYS A 71 -5.85 -9.06 7.07
N LYS A 72 -6.76 -8.13 6.80
CA LYS A 72 -7.35 -7.24 7.79
C LYS A 72 -8.84 -7.03 7.50
N LYS A 73 -9.56 -6.42 8.44
CA LYS A 73 -10.89 -5.89 8.17
C LYS A 73 -10.77 -4.41 7.81
N ILE A 74 -11.58 -3.96 6.85
CA ILE A 74 -11.50 -2.58 6.40
C ILE A 74 -11.81 -1.60 7.53
N ASN A 75 -12.64 -1.99 8.49
CA ASN A 75 -13.03 -1.13 9.61
C ASN A 75 -11.91 -0.89 10.61
N GLU A 76 -10.76 -1.52 10.44
CA GLU A 76 -9.56 -1.18 11.22
C GLU A 76 -8.95 0.15 10.75
N TYR A 77 -9.32 0.62 9.56
CA TYR A 77 -8.93 1.93 9.04
C TYR A 77 -9.98 2.99 9.39
N ASN A 78 -9.61 4.26 9.22
CA ASN A 78 -10.53 5.37 9.44
C ASN A 78 -11.63 5.36 8.37
N LYS A 79 -12.88 5.35 8.82
CA LYS A 79 -14.05 5.26 7.91
C LYS A 79 -14.09 6.40 6.90
N GLU A 80 -13.77 7.61 7.31
CA GLU A 80 -13.75 8.76 6.40
C GLU A 80 -12.75 8.58 5.26
N ILE A 81 -11.71 7.78 5.49
CA ILE A 81 -10.66 7.53 4.51
C ILE A 81 -11.01 6.32 3.64
N TYR A 82 -11.37 5.18 4.25
CA TYR A 82 -11.60 3.98 3.44
C TYR A 82 -12.87 4.06 2.60
N THR A 83 -13.83 4.91 2.97
CA THR A 83 -15.01 5.14 2.12
C THR A 83 -14.64 5.81 0.80
N LYS A 84 -13.46 6.41 0.70
CA LYS A 84 -12.95 6.96 -0.55
C LYS A 84 -12.44 5.88 -1.50
N CYS A 85 -12.19 4.68 -1.00
CA CYS A 85 -11.75 3.53 -1.79
C CYS A 85 -12.94 2.92 -2.55
N LYS A 86 -13.45 3.63 -3.54
CA LYS A 86 -14.70 3.29 -4.23
C LYS A 86 -14.65 1.97 -4.98
N LYS A 87 -13.48 1.54 -5.40
CA LYS A 87 -13.33 0.31 -6.17
C LYS A 87 -13.41 -0.94 -5.30
N ILE A 88 -13.03 -0.84 -4.02
CA ILE A 88 -13.09 -1.98 -3.11
C ILE A 88 -14.22 -1.86 -2.08
N TYR A 89 -14.51 -0.65 -1.59
CA TYR A 89 -15.55 -0.45 -0.59
C TYR A 89 -16.90 -0.24 -1.25
N LYS A 90 -17.85 -1.13 -0.99
CA LYS A 90 -19.21 -1.09 -1.54
C LYS A 90 -20.27 -1.01 -0.45
N GLY A 91 -19.92 -0.48 0.73
CA GLY A 91 -20.86 -0.32 1.84
C GLY A 91 -20.73 -1.33 2.96
N ASP A 92 -19.86 -2.32 2.83
CA ASP A 92 -19.64 -3.34 3.85
C ASP A 92 -18.46 -2.94 4.74
N ASP A 93 -18.75 -2.48 5.96
CA ASP A 93 -17.74 -2.10 6.93
C ASP A 93 -17.02 -3.30 7.56
N ASN A 94 -17.49 -4.52 7.29
CA ASN A 94 -16.84 -5.75 7.74
C ASN A 94 -16.05 -6.43 6.61
N LEU A 95 -15.86 -5.73 5.50
CA LEU A 95 -15.12 -6.25 4.35
C LEU A 95 -13.73 -6.73 4.76
N ILE A 96 -13.41 -7.96 4.37
CA ILE A 96 -12.06 -8.48 4.53
C ILE A 96 -11.22 -7.93 3.40
N ILE A 97 -10.10 -7.30 3.76
CA ILE A 97 -9.15 -6.77 2.80
C ILE A 97 -7.82 -7.49 2.96
N TYR A 98 -7.06 -7.44 1.89
CA TYR A 98 -5.69 -7.97 1.84
C TYR A 98 -4.78 -6.78 1.64
N GLN A 99 -3.85 -6.55 2.55
CA GLN A 99 -2.99 -5.38 2.48
C GLN A 99 -1.54 -5.73 2.20
N ILE A 100 -0.88 -4.83 1.50
CA ILE A 100 0.57 -4.84 1.34
C ILE A 100 1.10 -3.55 1.91
N ILE A 101 2.03 -3.65 2.85
CA ILE A 101 2.70 -2.49 3.43
C ILE A 101 4.02 -2.28 2.70
N TYR A 102 4.17 -1.10 2.13
CA TYR A 102 5.39 -0.70 1.43
C TYR A 102 6.16 0.29 2.28
N GLU A 103 7.47 0.10 2.34
CA GLU A 103 8.35 1.05 2.99
C GLU A 103 8.41 2.33 2.17
N TYR A 104 8.20 3.46 2.84
CA TYR A 104 8.39 4.74 2.21
C TYR A 104 9.89 4.96 1.97
N GLY A 105 10.27 5.13 0.70
CA GLY A 105 11.66 5.28 0.28
C GLY A 105 12.27 6.65 0.56
N GLY A 106 11.73 7.39 1.50
CA GLY A 106 12.26 8.69 1.88
C GLY A 106 11.86 9.81 0.92
N LYS A 107 12.56 10.92 1.04
CA LYS A 107 12.30 12.10 0.21
C LYS A 107 12.44 11.82 -1.28
N ASP A 108 13.31 10.90 -1.62
CA ASP A 108 13.66 10.65 -3.02
C ASP A 108 12.51 10.04 -3.81
N LEU A 109 11.70 9.20 -3.17
CA LEU A 109 10.56 8.59 -3.86
C LEU A 109 9.49 9.62 -4.21
N TRP A 110 9.20 10.54 -3.29
CA TRP A 110 8.25 11.62 -3.55
C TRP A 110 8.80 12.65 -4.50
N ASN A 111 10.11 12.90 -4.46
CA ASN A 111 10.78 13.83 -5.36
C ASN A 111 10.89 13.29 -6.78
N LEU A 112 10.74 11.99 -6.97
CA LEU A 112 10.69 11.40 -8.32
C LEU A 112 9.51 11.92 -9.13
N ASN A 113 8.45 12.37 -8.48
CA ASN A 113 7.35 13.06 -9.15
C ASN A 113 7.81 14.34 -9.85
N ASP A 114 8.75 15.06 -9.26
CA ASP A 114 9.31 16.28 -9.84
C ASP A 114 10.16 15.97 -11.08
N ASN A 115 10.57 14.72 -11.24
CA ASN A 115 11.38 14.24 -12.37
C ASN A 115 10.56 13.43 -13.38
N ASN A 116 9.26 13.69 -13.45
CA ASN A 116 8.32 13.05 -14.37
C ASN A 116 8.08 11.55 -14.13
N ILE A 117 8.41 11.06 -12.96
CA ILE A 117 8.02 9.70 -12.56
C ILE A 117 6.72 9.81 -11.77
N ASP A 118 5.64 9.28 -12.33
CA ASP A 118 4.35 9.31 -11.65
C ASP A 118 4.34 8.26 -10.55
N PHE A 119 4.38 8.72 -9.30
CA PHE A 119 4.34 7.88 -8.11
C PHE A 119 3.13 6.94 -8.13
N LYS A 120 1.98 7.44 -8.58
CA LYS A 120 0.76 6.63 -8.64
C LYS A 120 0.91 5.43 -9.58
N LYS A 121 1.66 5.56 -10.65
CA LYS A 121 1.88 4.46 -11.60
C LYS A 121 2.72 3.33 -11.01
N LEU A 122 3.53 3.62 -9.99
CA LEU A 122 4.34 2.58 -9.33
C LEU A 122 3.51 1.68 -8.43
N PHE A 123 2.40 2.18 -7.87
CA PHE A 123 1.62 1.47 -6.86
C PHE A 123 0.19 1.19 -7.29
N ILE A 124 -0.33 1.94 -8.21
CA ILE A 124 -1.70 1.88 -8.64
C ILE A 124 -1.78 1.53 -10.11
#